data_74b82be3e7377057eaf64e3594337efd
#
_entry.id   74b82be3e7377057eaf64e3594337efd
#
_cell.length_a   1.000
_cell.length_b   1.000
_cell.length_c   1.000
_cell.angle_alpha   90.00
_cell.angle_beta   90.00
_cell.angle_gamma   90.00
#
_symmetry.space_group_name_H-M   'P 1'
#
loop_
_entity.id
_entity.type
_entity.pdbx_description
1 polymer ?
#
loop_
_entity_poly.entity_id
_entity_poly.type
_entity_poly.pdbx_seq_one_letter_code
_entity_poly.pdbx_strand_id
1 'polypeptide(L)'
;MSSRTNRKQKRTSNRSWGMVNIGLTILYAILALVLLFTMFNYNFLSFRFLNIIITIGLLVVLAISIFLQKTKKSPLVTTVVLVIFSLVSLVGIFGFKQMIDITNRMNQTAAFSEVEMSIVVPKESDIKDVSQLTSVQAPTKVDKNNIDTLMSALKKDKKVDVKVDDVASYQEAYDNLKSGKSKAMVLSGSYASLLESVDSNYASNLKTIYTYKIKKKNNNSAKQVDSKVFNIYISGIDTYGSISTVSRSDVNIIMTVNMNTHKILLTTTPRDAYVKIPGGGENQYDKLTHAGIYGVETSEQTLENLYGIKIDYYARINFTSFLKLIDQLGGVTVHNDQAFTSLHGKFDFPVGDIQMNSEQALGFVRERYSLDGGDNDRGKNQEKVISAIVNKLASLNSVSNFTSIVNNLQDSVQTNMSLDTINALANTQLDSGSKFTVTSQAVTGTGSTGQLTSYAMPNSSLYMMKLDDSSVESASQAIKNLMEEK
;
A
#
# COMPACT_ATOMS: atom_id res chain seq x y z
N MET A 1 -71.81 -19.48 -25.93
CA MET A 1 -71.15 -19.40 -24.55
C MET A 1 -69.63 -19.26 -24.56
N SER A 2 -68.91 -19.60 -25.62
CA SER A 2 -67.43 -19.57 -25.74
C SER A 2 -66.79 -18.18 -25.74
N SER A 3 -67.40 -17.14 -26.20
CA SER A 3 -66.79 -15.80 -26.34
C SER A 3 -66.74 -14.98 -25.00
N ARG A 4 -67.64 -15.27 -24.05
CA ARG A 4 -67.69 -14.59 -22.75
C ARG A 4 -66.65 -15.14 -21.76
N THR A 5 -66.33 -16.42 -21.84
CA THR A 5 -65.29 -17.05 -21.01
C THR A 5 -63.89 -16.63 -21.42
N ASN A 6 -63.57 -16.52 -22.70
CA ASN A 6 -62.30 -16.02 -23.21
C ASN A 6 -62.05 -14.53 -22.86
N ARG A 7 -63.09 -13.69 -22.81
CA ARG A 7 -62.97 -12.28 -22.40
C ARG A 7 -62.74 -12.13 -20.89
N LYS A 8 -63.31 -13.02 -20.05
CA LYS A 8 -63.08 -13.00 -18.59
C LYS A 8 -61.67 -13.49 -18.26
N GLN A 9 -61.16 -14.56 -18.88
CA GLN A 9 -59.80 -15.06 -18.71
C GLN A 9 -58.74 -14.03 -19.16
N LYS A 10 -58.93 -13.36 -20.30
CA LYS A 10 -58.06 -12.28 -20.76
C LYS A 10 -58.05 -11.06 -19.83
N ARG A 11 -59.18 -10.74 -19.17
CA ARG A 11 -59.29 -9.62 -18.22
C ARG A 11 -58.65 -9.91 -16.87
N THR A 12 -58.73 -11.14 -16.35
CA THR A 12 -58.07 -11.57 -15.11
C THR A 12 -56.56 -11.70 -15.31
N SER A 13 -56.11 -12.27 -16.45
CA SER A 13 -54.69 -12.33 -16.81
C SER A 13 -54.04 -10.94 -16.90
N ASN A 14 -54.69 -9.97 -17.58
CA ASN A 14 -54.15 -8.63 -17.69
C ASN A 14 -54.13 -7.86 -16.35
N ARG A 15 -55.00 -8.21 -15.41
CA ARG A 15 -55.04 -7.58 -14.07
C ARG A 15 -53.90 -8.11 -13.17
N SER A 16 -53.57 -9.39 -13.25
CA SER A 16 -52.44 -10.01 -12.53
C SER A 16 -51.09 -9.49 -13.05
N TRP A 17 -50.87 -9.41 -14.35
CA TRP A 17 -49.68 -8.81 -14.95
C TRP A 17 -49.52 -7.33 -14.60
N GLY A 18 -50.61 -6.58 -14.48
CA GLY A 18 -50.58 -5.17 -14.06
C GLY A 18 -50.03 -5.00 -12.64
N MET A 19 -50.44 -5.83 -11.67
CA MET A 19 -49.95 -5.79 -10.30
C MET A 19 -48.48 -6.21 -10.22
N VAL A 20 -48.05 -7.25 -10.94
CA VAL A 20 -46.67 -7.70 -11.02
C VAL A 20 -45.78 -6.57 -11.56
N ASN A 21 -46.17 -5.90 -12.64
CA ASN A 21 -45.39 -4.82 -13.24
C ASN A 21 -45.30 -3.59 -12.34
N ILE A 22 -46.32 -3.28 -11.55
CA ILE A 22 -46.25 -2.20 -10.52
C ILE A 22 -45.19 -2.57 -9.46
N GLY A 23 -45.21 -3.80 -8.95
CA GLY A 23 -44.21 -4.27 -7.98
C GLY A 23 -42.79 -4.24 -8.54
N LEU A 24 -42.59 -4.71 -9.77
CA LEU A 24 -41.30 -4.66 -10.48
C LEU A 24 -40.81 -3.23 -10.74
N THR A 25 -41.73 -2.30 -11.06
CA THR A 25 -41.36 -0.88 -11.24
C THR A 25 -40.88 -0.24 -9.96
N ILE A 26 -41.54 -0.54 -8.84
CA ILE A 26 -41.10 -0.06 -7.51
C ILE A 26 -39.73 -0.64 -7.16
N LEU A 27 -39.55 -1.95 -7.36
CA LEU A 27 -38.26 -2.61 -7.12
C LEU A 27 -37.16 -2.00 -7.99
N TYR A 28 -37.42 -1.85 -9.30
CA TYR A 28 -36.47 -1.21 -10.21
C TYR A 28 -36.11 0.22 -9.79
N ALA A 29 -37.11 1.02 -9.43
CA ALA A 29 -36.89 2.40 -9.00
C ALA A 29 -36.00 2.47 -7.73
N ILE A 30 -36.23 1.57 -6.76
CA ILE A 30 -35.39 1.47 -5.57
C ILE A 30 -33.97 1.09 -5.93
N LEU A 31 -33.78 0.06 -6.77
CA LEU A 31 -32.45 -0.39 -7.20
C LEU A 31 -31.71 0.71 -8.00
N ALA A 32 -32.42 1.39 -8.92
CA ALA A 32 -31.87 2.50 -9.68
C ALA A 32 -31.43 3.66 -8.75
N LEU A 33 -32.26 4.03 -7.75
CA LEU A 33 -31.91 5.04 -6.77
C LEU A 33 -30.66 4.67 -5.96
N VAL A 34 -30.56 3.43 -5.48
CA VAL A 34 -29.38 2.95 -4.74
C VAL A 34 -28.14 2.98 -5.63
N LEU A 35 -28.25 2.51 -6.88
CA LEU A 35 -27.17 2.55 -7.85
C LEU A 35 -26.69 3.98 -8.10
N LEU A 36 -27.61 4.91 -8.38
CA LEU A 36 -27.30 6.31 -8.64
C LEU A 36 -26.68 6.99 -7.41
N PHE A 37 -27.28 6.78 -6.25
CA PHE A 37 -26.73 7.32 -4.99
C PHE A 37 -25.28 6.88 -4.80
N THR A 38 -25.00 5.57 -4.93
CA THR A 38 -23.66 5.04 -4.78
C THR A 38 -22.70 5.58 -5.83
N MET A 39 -23.16 5.65 -7.09
CA MET A 39 -22.37 6.14 -8.22
C MET A 39 -21.94 7.60 -8.05
N PHE A 40 -22.86 8.48 -7.62
CA PHE A 40 -22.55 9.90 -7.42
C PHE A 40 -21.80 10.17 -6.12
N ASN A 41 -22.13 9.44 -5.03
CA ASN A 41 -21.48 9.62 -3.73
C ASN A 41 -19.99 9.27 -3.74
N TYR A 42 -19.57 8.29 -4.57
CA TYR A 42 -18.19 7.85 -4.68
C TYR A 42 -17.54 8.19 -6.03
N ASN A 43 -18.11 9.11 -6.80
CA ASN A 43 -17.59 9.54 -8.10
C ASN A 43 -17.33 8.41 -9.11
N PHE A 44 -18.07 7.31 -9.04
CA PHE A 44 -17.94 6.22 -9.99
C PHE A 44 -18.39 6.65 -11.41
N LEU A 45 -17.61 6.25 -12.42
CA LEU A 45 -17.94 6.42 -13.84
C LEU A 45 -18.23 7.87 -14.25
N SER A 46 -17.58 8.86 -13.63
CA SER A 46 -17.77 10.27 -13.97
C SER A 46 -17.07 10.68 -15.27
N PHE A 47 -16.12 9.88 -15.78
CA PHE A 47 -15.41 10.14 -17.02
C PHE A 47 -16.37 10.16 -18.23
N ARG A 48 -16.11 11.04 -19.18
CA ARG A 48 -16.90 11.25 -20.40
C ARG A 48 -18.41 11.34 -20.13
N PHE A 49 -18.79 11.88 -18.98
CA PHE A 49 -20.19 11.99 -18.54
C PHE A 49 -20.96 10.66 -18.51
N LEU A 50 -20.26 9.52 -18.37
CA LEU A 50 -20.89 8.20 -18.41
C LEU A 50 -21.91 8.02 -17.28
N ASN A 51 -21.65 8.55 -16.09
CA ASN A 51 -22.61 8.59 -14.99
C ASN A 51 -23.92 9.32 -15.36
N ILE A 52 -23.83 10.43 -16.09
CA ILE A 52 -25.01 11.17 -16.58
C ILE A 52 -25.76 10.36 -17.64
N ILE A 53 -25.04 9.75 -18.59
CA ILE A 53 -25.62 8.89 -19.62
C ILE A 53 -26.39 7.71 -19.00
N ILE A 54 -25.77 7.03 -18.01
CA ILE A 54 -26.42 5.94 -17.26
C ILE A 54 -27.67 6.46 -16.54
N THR A 55 -27.59 7.61 -15.89
CA THR A 55 -28.73 8.23 -15.20
C THR A 55 -29.91 8.47 -16.15
N ILE A 56 -29.63 9.10 -17.31
CA ILE A 56 -30.65 9.34 -18.34
C ILE A 56 -31.23 8.00 -18.82
N GLY A 57 -30.39 7.00 -19.07
CA GLY A 57 -30.85 5.67 -19.50
C GLY A 57 -31.80 5.02 -18.49
N LEU A 58 -31.44 5.04 -17.20
CA LEU A 58 -32.29 4.48 -16.14
C LEU A 58 -33.62 5.24 -16.00
N LEU A 59 -33.62 6.56 -16.12
CA LEU A 59 -34.82 7.39 -16.08
C LEU A 59 -35.73 7.13 -17.30
N VAL A 60 -35.16 6.98 -18.50
CA VAL A 60 -35.90 6.64 -19.73
C VAL A 60 -36.57 5.28 -19.57
N VAL A 61 -35.87 4.27 -19.07
CA VAL A 61 -36.47 2.94 -18.81
C VAL A 61 -37.63 3.04 -17.84
N LEU A 62 -37.51 3.82 -16.78
CA LEU A 62 -38.57 4.06 -15.80
C LEU A 62 -39.80 4.73 -16.46
N ALA A 63 -39.57 5.80 -17.21
CA ALA A 63 -40.60 6.56 -17.90
C ALA A 63 -41.38 5.70 -18.92
N ILE A 64 -40.65 4.94 -19.76
CA ILE A 64 -41.24 4.00 -20.72
C ILE A 64 -42.06 2.93 -20.00
N SER A 65 -41.53 2.35 -18.91
CA SER A 65 -42.25 1.32 -18.17
C SER A 65 -43.55 1.84 -17.56
N ILE A 66 -43.57 3.04 -17.00
CA ILE A 66 -44.76 3.69 -16.48
C ILE A 66 -45.76 4.00 -17.63
N PHE A 67 -45.28 4.49 -18.76
CA PHE A 67 -46.12 4.79 -19.93
C PHE A 67 -46.82 3.53 -20.48
N LEU A 68 -46.07 2.43 -20.66
CA LEU A 68 -46.62 1.14 -21.13
C LEU A 68 -47.65 0.57 -20.15
N GLN A 69 -47.44 0.71 -18.84
CA GLN A 69 -48.39 0.30 -17.81
C GLN A 69 -49.68 1.13 -17.86
N LYS A 70 -49.56 2.47 -17.96
CA LYS A 70 -50.76 3.36 -18.08
C LYS A 70 -51.57 3.05 -19.34
N THR A 71 -50.91 2.79 -20.46
CA THR A 71 -51.57 2.47 -21.73
C THR A 71 -52.02 1.01 -21.85
N LYS A 72 -51.69 0.16 -20.85
CA LYS A 72 -51.98 -1.29 -20.83
C LYS A 72 -51.45 -2.04 -22.04
N LYS A 73 -50.43 -1.50 -22.69
CA LYS A 73 -49.79 -2.12 -23.87
C LYS A 73 -48.61 -3.01 -23.43
N SER A 74 -48.48 -4.15 -24.10
CA SER A 74 -47.32 -5.07 -24.02
C SER A 74 -46.83 -5.38 -22.56
N PRO A 75 -47.69 -5.93 -21.68
CA PRO A 75 -47.32 -6.16 -20.30
C PRO A 75 -46.11 -7.09 -20.13
N LEU A 76 -45.95 -8.08 -21.01
CA LEU A 76 -44.81 -9.01 -21.00
C LEU A 76 -43.50 -8.29 -21.32
N VAL A 77 -43.51 -7.39 -22.33
CA VAL A 77 -42.32 -6.59 -22.68
C VAL A 77 -41.89 -5.71 -21.50
N THR A 78 -42.86 -5.08 -20.84
CA THR A 78 -42.58 -4.26 -19.62
C THR A 78 -41.95 -5.11 -18.52
N THR A 79 -42.47 -6.33 -18.28
CA THR A 79 -41.88 -7.25 -17.29
C THR A 79 -40.44 -7.60 -17.64
N VAL A 80 -40.18 -8.01 -18.89
CA VAL A 80 -38.82 -8.40 -19.34
C VAL A 80 -37.84 -7.24 -19.21
N VAL A 81 -38.22 -6.04 -19.64
CA VAL A 81 -37.36 -4.84 -19.52
C VAL A 81 -37.07 -4.52 -18.08
N LEU A 82 -38.10 -4.50 -17.21
CA LEU A 82 -37.87 -4.22 -15.77
C LEU A 82 -36.98 -5.25 -15.09
N VAL A 83 -37.16 -6.55 -15.42
CA VAL A 83 -36.29 -7.61 -14.85
C VAL A 83 -34.85 -7.44 -15.32
N ILE A 84 -34.62 -7.24 -16.63
CA ILE A 84 -33.24 -7.04 -17.14
C ILE A 84 -32.57 -5.85 -16.50
N PHE A 85 -33.21 -4.68 -16.47
CA PHE A 85 -32.61 -3.49 -15.90
C PHE A 85 -32.49 -3.52 -14.36
N SER A 86 -33.36 -4.25 -13.68
CA SER A 86 -33.18 -4.54 -12.23
C SER A 86 -31.96 -5.40 -11.98
N LEU A 87 -31.74 -6.44 -12.81
CA LEU A 87 -30.54 -7.28 -12.73
C LEU A 87 -29.26 -6.48 -13.02
N VAL A 88 -29.28 -5.65 -14.07
CA VAL A 88 -28.15 -4.77 -14.41
C VAL A 88 -27.84 -3.83 -13.25
N SER A 89 -28.88 -3.22 -12.62
CA SER A 89 -28.71 -2.35 -11.47
C SER A 89 -28.12 -3.11 -10.27
N LEU A 90 -28.58 -4.33 -10.00
CA LEU A 90 -28.03 -5.18 -8.94
C LEU A 90 -26.56 -5.51 -9.15
N VAL A 91 -26.18 -5.89 -10.39
CA VAL A 91 -24.77 -6.16 -10.74
C VAL A 91 -23.92 -4.91 -10.54
N GLY A 92 -24.42 -3.73 -10.95
CA GLY A 92 -23.73 -2.46 -10.72
C GLY A 92 -23.54 -2.13 -9.25
N ILE A 93 -24.60 -2.27 -8.43
CA ILE A 93 -24.53 -2.07 -6.97
C ILE A 93 -23.51 -3.01 -6.33
N PHE A 94 -23.53 -4.29 -6.72
CA PHE A 94 -22.60 -5.29 -6.21
C PHE A 94 -21.15 -4.94 -6.58
N GLY A 95 -20.90 -4.52 -7.83
CA GLY A 95 -19.57 -4.10 -8.29
C GLY A 95 -19.06 -2.87 -7.51
N PHE A 96 -19.90 -1.85 -7.34
CA PHE A 96 -19.52 -0.66 -6.55
C PHE A 96 -19.28 -0.99 -5.08
N LYS A 97 -20.12 -1.86 -4.49
CA LYS A 97 -19.92 -2.32 -3.11
C LYS A 97 -18.58 -3.02 -2.93
N GLN A 98 -18.20 -3.91 -3.87
CA GLN A 98 -16.88 -4.54 -3.81
C GLN A 98 -15.75 -3.50 -3.81
N MET A 99 -15.80 -2.48 -4.68
CA MET A 99 -14.80 -1.42 -4.73
C MET A 99 -14.71 -0.64 -3.40
N ILE A 100 -15.86 -0.32 -2.81
CA ILE A 100 -15.93 0.36 -1.50
C ILE A 100 -15.30 -0.53 -0.41
N ASP A 101 -15.68 -1.80 -0.35
CA ASP A 101 -15.19 -2.74 0.67
C ASP A 101 -13.67 -2.93 0.57
N ILE A 102 -13.13 -3.00 -0.64
CA ILE A 102 -11.69 -3.16 -0.91
C ILE A 102 -10.91 -1.93 -0.44
N THR A 103 -11.32 -0.74 -0.86
CA THR A 103 -10.62 0.48 -0.46
C THR A 103 -10.69 0.70 1.05
N ASN A 104 -11.84 0.36 1.65
CA ASN A 104 -11.96 0.38 3.11
C ASN A 104 -10.97 -0.57 3.79
N ARG A 105 -10.72 -1.76 3.25
CA ARG A 105 -9.71 -2.68 3.77
C ARG A 105 -8.29 -2.12 3.60
N MET A 106 -7.95 -1.59 2.43
CA MET A 106 -6.64 -0.93 2.21
C MET A 106 -6.43 0.21 3.22
N ASN A 107 -7.44 1.03 3.45
CA ASN A 107 -7.39 2.12 4.42
C ASN A 107 -7.40 1.61 5.88
N GLN A 108 -8.07 0.49 6.19
CA GLN A 108 -8.03 -0.13 7.51
C GLN A 108 -6.64 -0.68 7.82
N THR A 109 -5.94 -1.30 6.86
CA THR A 109 -4.55 -1.71 7.04
C THR A 109 -3.63 -0.51 7.23
N ALA A 110 -3.95 0.63 6.62
CA ALA A 110 -3.24 1.89 6.80
C ALA A 110 -3.52 2.55 8.17
N ALA A 111 -4.70 2.32 8.75
CA ALA A 111 -5.09 2.89 10.03
C ALA A 111 -4.34 2.30 11.24
N PHE A 112 -3.66 1.17 11.05
CA PHE A 112 -2.93 0.50 12.13
C PHE A 112 -1.58 0.00 11.64
N SER A 113 -0.57 0.10 12.51
CA SER A 113 0.69 -0.60 12.40
C SER A 113 0.77 -1.69 13.48
N GLU A 114 1.43 -2.80 13.16
CA GLU A 114 1.61 -3.91 14.09
C GLU A 114 3.10 -4.09 14.38
N VAL A 115 3.45 -4.06 15.67
CA VAL A 115 4.80 -4.36 16.16
C VAL A 115 4.71 -5.64 16.99
N GLU A 116 5.43 -6.67 16.57
CA GLU A 116 5.58 -7.90 17.34
C GLU A 116 6.73 -7.71 18.34
N MET A 117 6.40 -7.84 19.62
CA MET A 117 7.39 -7.79 20.72
C MET A 117 7.53 -9.17 21.32
N SER A 118 8.75 -9.64 21.51
CA SER A 118 9.02 -10.98 22.03
C SER A 118 10.02 -10.95 23.18
N ILE A 119 9.93 -11.94 24.07
CA ILE A 119 10.99 -12.28 24.98
C ILE A 119 11.70 -13.50 24.42
N VAL A 120 13.00 -13.36 24.19
CA VAL A 120 13.85 -14.39 23.58
C VAL A 120 15.00 -14.78 24.49
N VAL A 121 15.43 -16.02 24.36
CA VAL A 121 16.57 -16.63 25.07
C VAL A 121 17.48 -17.32 24.06
N PRO A 122 18.74 -17.65 24.38
CA PRO A 122 19.58 -18.46 23.50
C PRO A 122 18.89 -19.76 23.09
N LYS A 123 19.13 -20.22 21.87
CA LYS A 123 18.51 -21.44 21.31
C LYS A 123 18.71 -22.66 22.22
N GLU A 124 19.93 -22.81 22.75
CA GLU A 124 20.34 -23.94 23.60
C GLU A 124 19.99 -23.74 25.09
N SER A 125 19.29 -22.67 25.44
CA SER A 125 18.91 -22.39 26.83
C SER A 125 17.86 -23.40 27.33
N ASP A 126 18.01 -23.83 28.59
CA ASP A 126 17.03 -24.67 29.29
C ASP A 126 15.75 -23.90 29.69
N ILE A 127 15.75 -22.56 29.58
CA ILE A 127 14.60 -21.72 29.88
C ILE A 127 13.52 -21.95 28.81
N LYS A 128 12.33 -22.39 29.27
CA LYS A 128 11.19 -22.70 28.40
C LYS A 128 10.01 -21.77 28.60
N ASP A 129 9.95 -21.10 29.75
CA ASP A 129 8.83 -20.23 30.12
C ASP A 129 9.36 -18.99 30.86
N VAL A 130 8.64 -17.89 30.70
CA VAL A 130 9.00 -16.58 31.29
C VAL A 130 9.00 -16.57 32.82
N SER A 131 8.30 -17.50 33.46
CA SER A 131 8.31 -17.66 34.92
C SER A 131 9.66 -18.09 35.48
N GLN A 132 10.57 -18.59 34.64
CA GLN A 132 11.92 -18.96 35.00
C GLN A 132 12.90 -17.77 34.97
N LEU A 133 12.42 -16.58 34.54
CA LEU A 133 13.23 -15.37 34.42
C LEU A 133 13.06 -14.48 35.64
N THR A 134 14.16 -13.90 36.09
CA THR A 134 14.18 -12.83 37.08
C THR A 134 14.30 -11.45 36.45
N SER A 135 15.02 -11.38 35.33
CA SER A 135 15.18 -10.16 34.55
C SER A 135 15.33 -10.44 33.06
N VAL A 136 15.06 -9.40 32.24
CA VAL A 136 15.32 -9.35 30.80
C VAL A 136 16.04 -8.06 30.46
N GLN A 137 16.93 -8.08 29.48
CA GLN A 137 17.54 -6.86 28.96
C GLN A 137 16.67 -6.24 27.85
N ALA A 138 16.53 -4.91 27.91
CA ALA A 138 15.81 -4.16 26.88
C ALA A 138 16.28 -2.70 26.81
N PRO A 139 16.29 -2.06 25.61
CA PRO A 139 16.70 -0.66 25.44
C PRO A 139 15.52 0.29 25.78
N THR A 140 15.32 0.52 27.09
CA THR A 140 14.16 1.29 27.58
C THR A 140 14.19 2.76 27.16
N LYS A 141 15.34 3.32 26.81
CA LYS A 141 15.45 4.70 26.28
C LYS A 141 15.00 4.80 24.82
N VAL A 142 15.21 3.74 24.05
CA VAL A 142 14.94 3.72 22.60
C VAL A 142 13.50 3.30 22.28
N ASP A 143 12.95 2.34 23.03
CA ASP A 143 11.64 1.73 22.72
C ASP A 143 10.76 1.54 23.96
N LYS A 144 10.77 2.53 24.86
CA LYS A 144 10.08 2.47 26.15
C LYS A 144 8.62 2.02 26.05
N ASN A 145 7.85 2.65 25.17
CA ASN A 145 6.40 2.42 25.09
C ASN A 145 6.04 0.98 24.68
N ASN A 146 6.79 0.40 23.75
CA ASN A 146 6.55 -0.99 23.31
C ASN A 146 7.01 -1.97 24.41
N ILE A 147 8.15 -1.70 25.04
CA ILE A 147 8.67 -2.52 26.15
C ILE A 147 7.70 -2.51 27.33
N ASP A 148 7.24 -1.34 27.78
CA ASP A 148 6.28 -1.20 28.88
C ASP A 148 4.95 -1.92 28.55
N THR A 149 4.51 -1.86 27.30
CA THR A 149 3.30 -2.55 26.83
C THR A 149 3.48 -4.07 26.85
N LEU A 150 4.63 -4.58 26.36
CA LEU A 150 4.97 -6.01 26.44
C LEU A 150 4.99 -6.50 27.88
N MET A 151 5.69 -5.78 28.78
CA MET A 151 5.82 -6.17 30.19
C MET A 151 4.49 -6.13 30.92
N SER A 152 3.64 -5.16 30.61
CA SER A 152 2.28 -5.08 31.17
C SER A 152 1.40 -6.25 30.69
N ALA A 153 1.50 -6.63 29.40
CA ALA A 153 0.82 -7.77 28.85
C ALA A 153 1.32 -9.09 29.49
N LEU A 154 2.63 -9.25 29.62
CA LEU A 154 3.25 -10.39 30.28
C LEU A 154 2.72 -10.58 31.72
N LYS A 155 2.70 -9.48 32.50
CA LYS A 155 2.18 -9.50 33.88
C LYS A 155 0.73 -9.88 33.94
N LYS A 156 -0.08 -9.40 32.99
CA LYS A 156 -1.52 -9.74 32.90
C LYS A 156 -1.74 -11.19 32.49
N ASP A 157 -1.05 -11.67 31.46
CA ASP A 157 -1.32 -12.96 30.83
C ASP A 157 -0.70 -14.12 31.60
N LYS A 158 0.53 -13.95 32.09
CA LYS A 158 1.32 -14.98 32.78
C LYS A 158 1.38 -14.80 34.30
N LYS A 159 0.96 -13.63 34.81
CA LYS A 159 1.03 -13.25 36.24
C LYS A 159 2.46 -13.32 36.79
N VAL A 160 3.45 -13.05 35.94
CA VAL A 160 4.88 -13.00 36.26
C VAL A 160 5.34 -11.55 36.18
N ASP A 161 6.14 -11.13 37.13
CA ASP A 161 6.76 -9.81 37.17
C ASP A 161 8.27 -9.97 36.93
N VAL A 162 8.74 -9.61 35.75
CA VAL A 162 10.13 -9.74 35.33
C VAL A 162 10.75 -8.36 35.29
N LYS A 163 11.89 -8.16 35.97
CA LYS A 163 12.61 -6.89 35.97
C LYS A 163 13.19 -6.62 34.58
N VAL A 164 13.13 -5.36 34.13
CA VAL A 164 13.82 -4.91 32.93
C VAL A 164 15.14 -4.27 33.31
N ASP A 165 16.23 -4.81 32.78
CA ASP A 165 17.58 -4.25 32.93
C ASP A 165 17.90 -3.45 31.66
N ASP A 166 18.12 -2.12 31.82
CA ASP A 166 18.32 -1.18 30.71
C ASP A 166 19.66 -1.41 29.99
N VAL A 167 19.63 -1.33 28.67
CA VAL A 167 20.78 -1.36 27.76
C VAL A 167 20.64 -0.27 26.71
N ALA A 168 21.73 0.09 26.02
CA ALA A 168 21.71 1.20 25.06
C ALA A 168 20.95 0.86 23.75
N SER A 169 20.93 -0.42 23.32
CA SER A 169 20.31 -0.83 22.05
C SER A 169 19.88 -2.30 22.07
N TYR A 170 19.03 -2.68 21.11
CA TYR A 170 18.70 -4.10 20.88
C TYR A 170 19.92 -4.93 20.47
N GLN A 171 20.89 -4.31 19.79
CA GLN A 171 22.15 -4.98 19.47
C GLN A 171 22.95 -5.29 20.73
N GLU A 172 23.10 -4.34 21.66
CA GLU A 172 23.80 -4.58 22.92
C GLU A 172 23.12 -5.69 23.75
N ALA A 173 21.78 -5.71 23.80
CA ALA A 173 21.02 -6.78 24.43
C ALA A 173 21.34 -8.15 23.80
N TYR A 174 21.41 -8.20 22.47
CA TYR A 174 21.73 -9.41 21.71
C TYR A 174 23.20 -9.87 21.96
N ASP A 175 24.16 -8.94 21.94
CA ASP A 175 25.56 -9.24 22.19
C ASP A 175 25.78 -9.75 23.62
N ASN A 176 25.08 -9.16 24.60
CA ASN A 176 25.08 -9.61 25.99
C ASN A 176 24.46 -10.99 26.15
N LEU A 177 23.38 -11.29 25.39
CA LEU A 177 22.76 -12.59 25.37
C LEU A 177 23.70 -13.65 24.77
N LYS A 178 24.36 -13.34 23.65
CA LYS A 178 25.31 -14.21 22.94
C LYS A 178 26.57 -14.49 23.77
N SER A 179 27.05 -13.52 24.53
CA SER A 179 28.21 -13.67 25.42
C SER A 179 27.88 -14.31 26.76
N GLY A 180 26.63 -14.62 27.08
CA GLY A 180 26.18 -15.19 28.33
C GLY A 180 26.12 -14.19 29.52
N LYS A 181 26.28 -12.88 29.25
CA LYS A 181 26.11 -11.83 30.27
C LYS A 181 24.63 -11.65 30.65
N SER A 182 23.69 -12.00 29.74
CA SER A 182 22.26 -12.01 29.99
C SER A 182 21.70 -13.38 29.65
N LYS A 183 20.57 -13.75 30.30
CA LYS A 183 19.85 -14.99 30.02
C LYS A 183 18.67 -14.78 29.07
N ALA A 184 18.15 -13.55 28.96
CA ALA A 184 17.01 -13.21 28.15
C ALA A 184 17.04 -11.74 27.72
N MET A 185 16.45 -11.44 26.58
CA MET A 185 16.25 -10.09 26.10
C MET A 185 14.84 -9.89 25.53
N VAL A 186 14.37 -8.65 25.53
CA VAL A 186 13.25 -8.23 24.70
C VAL A 186 13.76 -8.06 23.27
N LEU A 187 12.99 -8.55 22.30
CA LEU A 187 13.22 -8.34 20.87
C LEU A 187 12.00 -7.69 20.25
N SER A 188 12.19 -6.54 19.62
CA SER A 188 11.17 -5.92 18.77
C SER A 188 11.31 -6.43 17.34
N GLY A 189 10.22 -6.89 16.74
CA GLY A 189 10.19 -7.33 15.34
C GLY A 189 10.63 -6.25 14.35
N SER A 190 10.42 -4.96 14.70
CA SER A 190 10.90 -3.83 13.89
C SER A 190 12.43 -3.77 13.78
N TYR A 191 13.13 -4.24 14.81
CA TYR A 191 14.61 -4.25 14.88
C TYR A 191 15.22 -5.58 14.42
N ALA A 192 14.40 -6.61 14.17
CA ALA A 192 14.85 -7.93 13.74
C ALA A 192 15.78 -7.87 12.52
N SER A 193 15.35 -7.12 11.50
CA SER A 193 16.12 -6.94 10.27
C SER A 193 17.44 -6.15 10.47
N LEU A 194 17.54 -5.34 11.55
CA LEU A 194 18.79 -4.67 11.91
C LEU A 194 19.78 -5.67 12.51
N LEU A 195 19.33 -6.56 13.39
CA LEU A 195 20.17 -7.62 13.95
C LEU A 195 20.63 -8.59 12.85
N GLU A 196 19.78 -8.93 11.89
CA GLU A 196 20.13 -9.75 10.73
C GLU A 196 21.26 -9.15 9.89
N SER A 197 21.34 -7.82 9.80
CA SER A 197 22.41 -7.15 9.06
C SER A 197 23.79 -7.29 9.72
N VAL A 198 23.84 -7.58 11.02
CA VAL A 198 25.07 -7.77 11.82
C VAL A 198 25.37 -9.25 12.03
N ASP A 199 24.36 -10.06 12.23
CA ASP A 199 24.45 -11.53 12.37
C ASP A 199 23.33 -12.19 11.57
N SER A 200 23.66 -12.69 10.37
CA SER A 200 22.69 -13.36 9.49
C SER A 200 22.01 -14.59 10.11
N ASN A 201 22.62 -15.15 11.16
CA ASN A 201 22.11 -16.30 11.89
C ASN A 201 21.38 -15.93 13.19
N TYR A 202 21.14 -14.63 13.46
CA TYR A 202 20.57 -14.18 14.73
C TYR A 202 19.28 -14.91 15.08
N ALA A 203 18.39 -15.11 14.13
CA ALA A 203 17.10 -15.75 14.37
C ALA A 203 17.24 -17.25 14.74
N SER A 204 18.20 -17.96 14.13
CA SER A 204 18.49 -19.36 14.45
C SER A 204 19.19 -19.54 15.79
N ASN A 205 19.85 -18.51 16.30
CA ASN A 205 20.51 -18.48 17.61
C ASN A 205 19.55 -18.21 18.77
N LEU A 206 18.31 -17.87 18.48
CA LEU A 206 17.31 -17.46 19.46
C LEU A 206 16.12 -18.44 19.53
N LYS A 207 15.53 -18.50 20.71
CA LYS A 207 14.28 -19.18 21.00
C LYS A 207 13.32 -18.19 21.66
N THR A 208 12.15 -18.01 21.06
CA THR A 208 11.08 -17.18 21.60
C THR A 208 10.30 -17.95 22.67
N ILE A 209 10.12 -17.33 23.85
CA ILE A 209 9.38 -17.91 24.98
C ILE A 209 8.10 -17.13 25.31
N TYR A 210 7.94 -15.92 24.82
CA TYR A 210 6.71 -15.11 24.91
C TYR A 210 6.65 -14.14 23.75
N THR A 211 5.44 -13.92 23.20
CA THR A 211 5.21 -12.94 22.14
C THR A 211 3.93 -12.17 22.42
N TYR A 212 3.95 -10.87 22.15
CA TYR A 212 2.80 -9.99 22.21
C TYR A 212 2.79 -9.04 21.01
N LYS A 213 1.63 -8.92 20.34
CA LYS A 213 1.44 -8.06 19.18
C LYS A 213 0.81 -6.74 19.61
N ILE A 214 1.53 -5.66 19.41
CA ILE A 214 1.08 -4.32 19.72
C ILE A 214 0.50 -3.69 18.45
N LYS A 215 -0.79 -3.34 18.50
CA LYS A 215 -1.44 -2.58 17.44
C LYS A 215 -1.43 -1.09 17.80
N LYS A 216 -0.80 -0.28 16.98
CA LYS A 216 -0.78 1.18 17.11
C LYS A 216 -1.70 1.77 16.06
N LYS A 217 -2.57 2.68 16.47
CA LYS A 217 -3.38 3.47 15.54
C LYS A 217 -2.46 4.50 14.88
N ASN A 218 -2.44 4.51 13.55
CA ASN A 218 -1.76 5.53 12.77
C ASN A 218 -2.68 6.77 12.67
N ASN A 219 -2.09 7.95 12.65
CA ASN A 219 -2.84 9.20 12.47
C ASN A 219 -3.22 9.44 11.00
N ASN A 220 -2.72 8.60 10.10
CA ASN A 220 -3.00 8.65 8.67
C ASN A 220 -4.38 8.06 8.35
N SER A 221 -5.44 8.83 8.65
CA SER A 221 -6.78 8.56 8.10
C SER A 221 -6.77 8.78 6.58
N ALA A 222 -7.71 8.11 5.88
CA ALA A 222 -7.91 8.34 4.46
C ALA A 222 -8.01 9.84 4.17
N LYS A 223 -7.05 10.34 3.37
CA LYS A 223 -6.98 11.76 3.00
C LYS A 223 -7.70 11.96 1.69
N GLN A 224 -8.46 13.03 1.60
CA GLN A 224 -9.00 13.54 0.35
C GLN A 224 -8.29 14.87 0.08
N VAL A 225 -7.49 14.90 -0.96
CA VAL A 225 -6.86 16.13 -1.45
C VAL A 225 -7.56 16.50 -2.74
N ASP A 226 -8.20 17.66 -2.75
CA ASP A 226 -8.92 18.19 -3.92
C ASP A 226 -7.92 18.90 -4.85
N SER A 227 -6.87 18.19 -5.21
CA SER A 227 -5.80 18.71 -6.08
C SER A 227 -5.45 17.69 -7.15
N LYS A 228 -5.23 18.21 -8.37
CA LYS A 228 -4.69 17.43 -9.50
C LYS A 228 -3.16 17.36 -9.48
N VAL A 229 -2.53 17.98 -8.50
CA VAL A 229 -1.06 17.97 -8.31
C VAL A 229 -0.77 17.57 -6.88
N PHE A 230 0.00 16.49 -6.68
CA PHE A 230 0.26 15.89 -5.36
C PHE A 230 1.51 15.04 -5.35
N ASN A 231 2.03 14.79 -4.14
CA ASN A 231 3.16 13.90 -3.90
C ASN A 231 2.69 12.59 -3.24
N ILE A 232 3.18 11.46 -3.73
CA ILE A 232 2.99 10.13 -3.14
C ILE A 232 4.35 9.60 -2.68
N TYR A 233 4.46 9.19 -1.43
CA TYR A 233 5.61 8.42 -0.96
C TYR A 233 5.44 6.94 -1.28
N ILE A 234 6.31 6.38 -2.10
CA ILE A 234 6.37 4.96 -2.40
C ILE A 234 7.40 4.32 -1.47
N SER A 235 6.91 3.44 -0.59
CA SER A 235 7.72 2.72 0.39
C SER A 235 7.72 1.22 0.09
N GLY A 236 8.89 0.67 -0.18
CA GLY A 236 9.08 -0.78 -0.27
C GLY A 236 9.71 -1.31 1.00
N ILE A 237 9.04 -2.24 1.70
CA ILE A 237 9.55 -2.84 2.93
C ILE A 237 10.13 -4.23 2.69
N ASP A 238 11.22 -4.52 3.38
CA ASP A 238 11.99 -5.77 3.27
C ASP A 238 11.34 -6.89 4.09
N THR A 239 10.10 -7.26 3.74
CA THR A 239 9.37 -8.34 4.42
C THR A 239 8.47 -9.13 3.47
N TYR A 240 8.16 -10.35 3.89
CA TYR A 240 7.06 -11.16 3.34
C TYR A 240 5.90 -11.19 4.34
N GLY A 241 4.69 -11.48 3.88
CA GLY A 241 3.50 -11.65 4.73
C GLY A 241 2.69 -10.38 4.91
N SER A 242 2.32 -10.04 6.15
CA SER A 242 1.43 -8.91 6.41
C SER A 242 2.07 -7.57 6.10
N ILE A 243 1.38 -6.74 5.32
CA ILE A 243 1.82 -5.38 4.98
C ILE A 243 1.78 -4.41 6.19
N SER A 244 1.03 -4.73 7.24
CA SER A 244 0.94 -3.91 8.45
C SER A 244 2.16 -4.03 9.37
N THR A 245 3.05 -5.00 9.11
CA THR A 245 4.28 -5.19 9.89
C THR A 245 5.21 -3.99 9.74
N VAL A 246 5.64 -3.43 10.86
CA VAL A 246 6.64 -2.35 10.87
C VAL A 246 8.02 -2.94 10.55
N SER A 247 8.70 -2.39 9.58
CA SER A 247 10.01 -2.85 9.12
C SER A 247 10.78 -1.71 8.42
N ARG A 248 12.05 -1.95 8.10
CA ARG A 248 12.87 -1.04 7.29
C ARG A 248 12.19 -0.70 5.97
N SER A 249 12.37 0.53 5.50
CA SER A 249 11.97 0.97 4.16
C SER A 249 13.16 0.94 3.23
N ASP A 250 13.22 -0.06 2.37
CA ASP A 250 14.33 -0.28 1.44
C ASP A 250 14.14 0.44 0.10
N VAL A 251 12.90 0.84 -0.20
CA VAL A 251 12.56 1.71 -1.34
C VAL A 251 11.97 2.99 -0.80
N ASN A 252 12.57 4.11 -1.15
CA ASN A 252 12.16 5.45 -0.71
C ASN A 252 12.08 6.37 -1.94
N ILE A 253 10.92 6.43 -2.58
CA ILE A 253 10.69 7.20 -3.79
C ILE A 253 9.53 8.16 -3.56
N ILE A 254 9.73 9.43 -3.90
CA ILE A 254 8.66 10.42 -4.00
C ILE A 254 8.19 10.44 -5.46
N MET A 255 6.93 10.15 -5.68
CA MET A 255 6.26 10.27 -6.97
C MET A 255 5.46 11.58 -6.96
N THR A 256 5.97 12.60 -7.62
CA THR A 256 5.26 13.86 -7.86
C THR A 256 4.41 13.72 -9.11
N VAL A 257 3.11 13.91 -8.98
CA VAL A 257 2.14 13.75 -10.07
C VAL A 257 1.51 15.09 -10.38
N ASN A 258 1.57 15.49 -11.65
CA ASN A 258 0.80 16.62 -12.18
C ASN A 258 -0.15 16.12 -13.27
N MET A 259 -1.45 15.99 -12.89
CA MET A 259 -2.51 15.52 -13.78
C MET A 259 -2.86 16.54 -14.87
N ASN A 260 -2.56 17.83 -14.67
CA ASN A 260 -2.87 18.86 -15.65
C ASN A 260 -1.92 18.78 -16.86
N THR A 261 -0.64 18.53 -16.58
CA THR A 261 0.41 18.44 -17.61
C THR A 261 0.72 17.01 -18.03
N HIS A 262 0.10 16.03 -17.39
CA HIS A 262 0.36 14.59 -17.58
C HIS A 262 1.83 14.23 -17.41
N LYS A 263 2.46 14.80 -16.38
CA LYS A 263 3.85 14.55 -16.02
C LYS A 263 3.95 13.89 -14.66
N ILE A 264 4.90 12.98 -14.54
CA ILE A 264 5.28 12.32 -13.28
C ILE A 264 6.80 12.42 -13.14
N LEU A 265 7.23 12.85 -11.95
CA LEU A 265 8.64 12.82 -11.56
C LEU A 265 8.82 11.81 -10.42
N LEU A 266 9.71 10.86 -10.62
CA LEU A 266 10.16 9.94 -9.59
C LEU A 266 11.47 10.47 -9.00
N THR A 267 11.50 10.65 -7.68
CA THR A 267 12.70 11.10 -6.95
C THR A 267 13.11 10.04 -5.95
N THR A 268 14.21 9.33 -6.23
CA THR A 268 14.75 8.29 -5.36
C THR A 268 15.72 8.87 -4.35
N THR A 269 15.50 8.52 -3.07
CA THR A 269 16.47 8.75 -2.00
C THR A 269 17.10 7.43 -1.61
N PRO A 270 18.43 7.27 -1.68
CA PRO A 270 19.12 6.04 -1.31
C PRO A 270 18.74 5.59 0.12
N ARG A 271 18.51 4.30 0.30
CA ARG A 271 18.14 3.74 1.62
C ARG A 271 19.20 3.99 2.69
N ASP A 272 20.45 4.10 2.28
CA ASP A 272 21.61 4.30 3.12
C ASP A 272 21.92 5.79 3.38
N ALA A 273 21.07 6.72 2.88
CA ALA A 273 21.19 8.16 3.12
C ALA A 273 21.20 8.47 4.61
N TYR A 274 22.20 9.26 5.05
CA TYR A 274 22.35 9.69 6.44
C TYR A 274 21.57 10.96 6.69
N VAL A 275 20.41 10.82 7.33
CA VAL A 275 19.40 11.87 7.47
C VAL A 275 18.91 11.98 8.91
N LYS A 276 18.34 13.13 9.27
CA LYS A 276 17.65 13.30 10.56
C LYS A 276 16.30 12.61 10.52
N ILE A 277 16.06 11.72 11.49
CA ILE A 277 14.82 10.97 11.60
C ILE A 277 14.00 11.53 12.77
N PRO A 278 12.83 12.13 12.53
CA PRO A 278 11.95 12.67 13.56
C PRO A 278 11.23 11.56 14.34
N GLY A 279 10.40 11.94 15.31
CA GLY A 279 9.57 11.01 16.06
C GLY A 279 10.39 9.98 16.81
N GLY A 280 10.26 8.69 16.47
CA GLY A 280 10.99 7.59 17.12
C GLY A 280 12.50 7.65 16.96
N GLY A 281 13.01 8.37 15.96
CA GLY A 281 14.43 8.66 15.79
C GLY A 281 14.93 9.89 16.57
N GLU A 282 14.08 10.56 17.32
CA GLU A 282 14.38 11.71 18.20
C GLU A 282 15.17 12.83 17.53
N ASN A 283 14.94 13.05 16.24
CA ASN A 283 15.68 14.00 15.39
C ASN A 283 17.19 13.74 15.33
N GLN A 284 17.62 12.51 15.65
CA GLN A 284 19.01 12.09 15.49
C GLN A 284 19.25 11.63 14.05
N TYR A 285 20.53 11.63 13.66
CA TYR A 285 20.94 11.15 12.36
C TYR A 285 21.02 9.63 12.33
N ASP A 286 20.50 9.04 11.27
CA ASP A 286 20.59 7.61 11.01
C ASP A 286 20.40 7.32 9.51
N LYS A 287 20.48 6.06 9.10
CA LYS A 287 20.14 5.61 7.75
C LYS A 287 18.65 5.84 7.48
N LEU A 288 18.32 6.36 6.32
CA LEU A 288 16.92 6.59 5.92
C LEU A 288 16.05 5.32 6.05
N THR A 289 16.60 4.14 5.70
CA THR A 289 15.88 2.87 5.84
C THR A 289 15.41 2.60 7.26
N HIS A 290 16.12 3.12 8.27
CA HIS A 290 15.76 2.98 9.68
C HIS A 290 14.54 3.83 10.08
N ALA A 291 14.17 4.86 9.32
CA ALA A 291 12.92 5.59 9.56
C ALA A 291 11.70 4.66 9.52
N GLY A 292 11.75 3.63 8.68
CA GLY A 292 10.69 2.62 8.55
C GLY A 292 10.43 1.80 9.81
N ILE A 293 11.43 1.60 10.69
CA ILE A 293 11.24 0.86 11.96
C ILE A 293 10.35 1.61 12.96
N TYR A 294 10.19 2.91 12.78
CA TYR A 294 9.31 3.77 13.57
C TYR A 294 7.93 3.97 12.92
N GLY A 295 7.72 3.45 11.70
CA GLY A 295 6.48 3.51 10.95
C GLY A 295 6.57 4.38 9.70
N VAL A 296 5.55 4.25 8.82
CA VAL A 296 5.50 4.96 7.54
C VAL A 296 5.45 6.47 7.71
N GLU A 297 4.74 6.96 8.73
CA GLU A 297 4.63 8.40 9.04
C GLU A 297 6.00 9.03 9.33
N THR A 298 6.87 8.30 10.04
CA THR A 298 8.23 8.77 10.32
C THR A 298 9.06 8.84 9.03
N SER A 299 8.89 7.88 8.12
CA SER A 299 9.56 7.91 6.82
C SER A 299 9.06 9.08 5.96
N GLU A 300 7.74 9.32 5.91
CA GLU A 300 7.15 10.49 5.23
C GLU A 300 7.74 11.80 5.77
N GLN A 301 7.67 11.99 7.09
CA GLN A 301 8.17 13.19 7.77
C GLN A 301 9.67 13.42 7.56
N THR A 302 10.45 12.33 7.51
CA THR A 302 11.90 12.39 7.22
C THR A 302 12.14 12.98 5.83
N LEU A 303 11.39 12.51 4.81
CA LEU A 303 11.53 12.99 3.43
C LEU A 303 10.92 14.40 3.25
N GLU A 304 9.81 14.72 3.91
CA GLU A 304 9.25 16.07 3.92
C GLU A 304 10.26 17.08 4.45
N ASN A 305 10.93 16.75 5.56
CA ASN A 305 11.98 17.60 6.15
C ASN A 305 13.20 17.71 5.26
N LEU A 306 13.61 16.62 4.59
CA LEU A 306 14.78 16.59 3.71
C LEU A 306 14.60 17.52 2.51
N TYR A 307 13.43 17.48 1.86
CA TYR A 307 13.15 18.22 0.62
C TYR A 307 12.40 19.53 0.82
N GLY A 308 11.89 19.81 2.03
CA GLY A 308 11.05 20.99 2.29
C GLY A 308 9.77 20.99 1.46
N ILE A 309 9.12 19.84 1.36
CA ILE A 309 7.87 19.61 0.62
C ILE A 309 6.82 18.99 1.53
N LYS A 310 5.59 18.84 1.00
CA LYS A 310 4.52 18.06 1.64
C LYS A 310 4.29 16.77 0.87
N ILE A 311 4.08 15.68 1.59
CA ILE A 311 3.64 14.40 1.05
C ILE A 311 2.14 14.24 1.35
N ASP A 312 1.34 14.07 0.31
CA ASP A 312 -0.11 14.01 0.41
C ASP A 312 -0.59 12.59 0.68
N TYR A 313 0.05 11.63 0.04
CA TYR A 313 -0.30 10.22 0.13
C TYR A 313 0.92 9.33 0.27
N TYR A 314 0.70 8.08 0.68
CA TYR A 314 1.70 7.03 0.54
C TYR A 314 1.13 5.76 -0.08
N ALA A 315 1.99 4.99 -0.70
CA ALA A 315 1.75 3.62 -1.14
C ALA A 315 2.89 2.74 -0.60
N ARG A 316 2.56 1.82 0.29
CA ARG A 316 3.52 0.91 0.92
C ARG A 316 3.28 -0.50 0.40
N ILE A 317 4.34 -1.16 -0.03
CA ILE A 317 4.32 -2.53 -0.57
C ILE A 317 5.44 -3.36 0.07
N ASN A 318 5.26 -4.67 0.13
CA ASN A 318 6.30 -5.64 0.48
C ASN A 318 6.55 -6.61 -0.69
N PHE A 319 7.43 -7.58 -0.53
CA PHE A 319 7.76 -8.54 -1.58
C PHE A 319 6.53 -9.32 -2.08
N THR A 320 5.69 -9.79 -1.16
CA THR A 320 4.45 -10.51 -1.53
C THR A 320 3.53 -9.62 -2.38
N SER A 321 3.41 -8.36 -1.99
CA SER A 321 2.59 -7.36 -2.71
C SER A 321 3.13 -7.05 -4.09
N PHE A 322 4.46 -6.90 -4.16
CA PHE A 322 5.16 -6.62 -5.41
C PHE A 322 4.95 -7.75 -6.43
N LEU A 323 5.17 -9.00 -6.02
CA LEU A 323 4.96 -10.17 -6.88
C LEU A 323 3.52 -10.20 -7.42
N LYS A 324 2.52 -10.05 -6.55
CA LYS A 324 1.11 -10.02 -6.94
C LYS A 324 0.80 -8.89 -7.91
N LEU A 325 1.35 -7.69 -7.69
CA LEU A 325 1.13 -6.54 -8.58
C LEU A 325 1.65 -6.83 -9.99
N ILE A 326 2.89 -7.31 -10.10
CA ILE A 326 3.49 -7.64 -11.40
C ILE A 326 2.72 -8.75 -12.11
N ASP A 327 2.28 -9.79 -11.40
CA ASP A 327 1.46 -10.88 -11.96
C ASP A 327 0.12 -10.37 -12.51
N GLN A 328 -0.56 -9.48 -11.76
CA GLN A 328 -1.82 -8.87 -12.20
C GLN A 328 -1.67 -7.99 -13.45
N LEU A 329 -0.50 -7.37 -13.59
CA LEU A 329 -0.15 -6.61 -14.78
C LEU A 329 0.27 -7.50 -15.96
N GLY A 330 0.46 -8.82 -15.77
CA GLY A 330 0.99 -9.73 -16.78
C GLY A 330 2.46 -9.46 -17.11
N GLY A 331 3.25 -9.13 -16.09
CA GLY A 331 4.67 -8.77 -16.22
C GLY A 331 4.91 -7.30 -16.53
N VAL A 332 6.17 -6.88 -16.58
CA VAL A 332 6.61 -5.53 -16.94
C VAL A 332 7.76 -5.60 -17.94
N THR A 333 7.89 -4.56 -18.79
CA THR A 333 9.01 -4.40 -19.73
C THR A 333 9.81 -3.18 -19.31
N VAL A 334 11.12 -3.37 -19.15
CA VAL A 334 12.04 -2.28 -18.80
C VAL A 334 13.26 -2.32 -19.73
N HIS A 335 13.91 -1.16 -19.93
CA HIS A 335 15.20 -1.08 -20.57
C HIS A 335 16.32 -1.29 -19.55
N ASN A 336 17.15 -2.32 -19.74
CA ASN A 336 18.31 -2.59 -18.91
C ASN A 336 19.56 -2.00 -19.53
N ASP A 337 20.30 -1.15 -18.77
CA ASP A 337 21.47 -0.45 -19.27
C ASP A 337 22.76 -1.25 -19.14
N GLN A 338 22.79 -2.23 -18.23
CA GLN A 338 23.96 -3.07 -17.95
C GLN A 338 23.57 -4.54 -17.78
N ALA A 339 24.37 -5.45 -18.31
CA ALA A 339 24.15 -6.89 -18.13
C ALA A 339 24.56 -7.31 -16.71
N PHE A 340 23.72 -8.10 -16.03
CA PHE A 340 24.03 -8.67 -14.71
C PHE A 340 23.23 -9.94 -14.43
N THR A 341 23.71 -10.72 -13.46
CA THR A 341 22.97 -11.86 -12.89
C THR A 341 22.54 -11.53 -11.46
N SER A 342 21.25 -11.64 -11.15
CA SER A 342 20.76 -11.36 -9.81
C SER A 342 21.18 -12.41 -8.78
N LEU A 343 21.43 -11.99 -7.54
CA LEU A 343 21.63 -12.93 -6.42
C LEU A 343 20.33 -13.64 -6.07
N HIS A 344 19.21 -12.91 -6.07
CA HIS A 344 17.88 -13.48 -5.85
C HIS A 344 17.37 -14.11 -7.16
N GLY A 345 17.06 -15.41 -7.10
CA GLY A 345 16.52 -16.16 -8.24
C GLY A 345 17.54 -16.53 -9.33
N LYS A 346 18.77 -16.01 -9.29
CA LYS A 346 19.83 -16.29 -10.28
C LYS A 346 19.39 -16.04 -11.72
N PHE A 347 18.66 -14.96 -11.95
CA PHE A 347 18.21 -14.55 -13.27
C PHE A 347 19.28 -13.74 -14.00
N ASP A 348 19.45 -14.01 -15.29
CA ASP A 348 20.34 -13.24 -16.17
C ASP A 348 19.55 -12.12 -16.86
N PHE A 349 20.05 -10.89 -16.77
CA PHE A 349 19.48 -9.70 -17.35
C PHE A 349 20.44 -9.11 -18.39
N PRO A 350 20.22 -9.36 -19.71
CA PRO A 350 21.02 -8.75 -20.76
C PRO A 350 20.72 -7.26 -20.90
N VAL A 351 21.60 -6.53 -21.62
CA VAL A 351 21.33 -5.13 -22.01
C VAL A 351 20.20 -5.08 -23.03
N GLY A 352 19.33 -4.07 -22.92
CA GLY A 352 18.21 -3.83 -23.83
C GLY A 352 16.84 -3.99 -23.15
N ASP A 353 15.79 -4.08 -23.96
CA ASP A 353 14.43 -4.20 -23.45
C ASP A 353 14.15 -5.63 -22.99
N ILE A 354 13.78 -5.76 -21.72
CA ILE A 354 13.53 -7.05 -21.07
C ILE A 354 12.10 -7.09 -20.58
N GLN A 355 11.37 -8.11 -21.00
CA GLN A 355 10.09 -8.45 -20.41
C GLN A 355 10.30 -9.39 -19.23
N MET A 356 9.80 -9.02 -18.07
CA MET A 356 10.00 -9.75 -16.83
C MET A 356 8.65 -10.20 -16.23
N ASN A 357 8.61 -11.43 -15.72
CA ASN A 357 7.57 -11.88 -14.79
C ASN A 357 7.83 -11.33 -13.38
N SER A 358 6.98 -11.68 -12.43
CA SER A 358 7.06 -11.18 -11.06
C SER A 358 8.37 -11.52 -10.34
N GLU A 359 8.83 -12.77 -10.44
CA GLU A 359 10.06 -13.23 -9.79
C GLU A 359 11.31 -12.58 -10.43
N GLN A 360 11.36 -12.46 -11.76
CA GLN A 360 12.42 -11.75 -12.45
C GLN A 360 12.44 -10.26 -12.06
N ALA A 361 11.27 -9.61 -12.03
CA ALA A 361 11.17 -8.22 -11.62
C ALA A 361 11.62 -8.02 -10.16
N LEU A 362 11.30 -8.96 -9.26
CA LEU A 362 11.79 -8.93 -7.88
C LEU A 362 13.33 -9.09 -7.84
N GLY A 363 13.90 -10.03 -8.60
CA GLY A 363 15.35 -10.19 -8.73
C GLY A 363 16.02 -8.92 -9.24
N PHE A 364 15.42 -8.27 -10.25
CA PHE A 364 15.91 -7.05 -10.87
C PHE A 364 15.95 -5.85 -9.90
N VAL A 365 14.89 -5.61 -9.12
CA VAL A 365 14.81 -4.46 -8.20
C VAL A 365 15.57 -4.67 -6.88
N ARG A 366 15.92 -5.91 -6.55
CA ARG A 366 16.70 -6.24 -5.33
C ARG A 366 18.20 -6.29 -5.56
N GLU A 367 18.62 -6.46 -6.81
CA GLU A 367 20.04 -6.62 -7.10
C GLU A 367 20.85 -5.36 -6.74
N ARG A 368 22.02 -5.57 -6.15
CA ARG A 368 22.95 -4.54 -5.74
C ARG A 368 24.41 -4.93 -5.97
N TYR A 369 24.75 -6.18 -5.69
CA TYR A 369 26.15 -6.62 -5.61
C TYR A 369 26.77 -6.87 -6.97
N SER A 370 25.98 -7.22 -7.98
CA SER A 370 26.43 -7.42 -9.36
C SER A 370 26.23 -6.18 -10.24
N LEU A 371 25.84 -5.04 -9.65
CA LEU A 371 25.69 -3.76 -10.34
C LEU A 371 26.93 -2.88 -10.12
N ASP A 372 27.39 -2.19 -11.17
CA ASP A 372 28.59 -1.34 -11.13
C ASP A 372 28.46 -0.20 -10.10
N GLY A 373 27.32 0.48 -10.06
CA GLY A 373 26.98 1.55 -9.11
C GLY A 373 26.33 1.08 -7.81
N GLY A 374 26.23 -0.24 -7.59
CA GLY A 374 25.72 -0.83 -6.35
C GLY A 374 24.31 -0.35 -6.01
N ASP A 375 24.16 0.31 -4.86
CA ASP A 375 22.87 0.81 -4.36
C ASP A 375 22.23 1.87 -5.25
N ASN A 376 23.02 2.73 -5.87
CA ASN A 376 22.53 3.76 -6.78
C ASN A 376 21.88 3.14 -8.03
N ASP A 377 22.48 2.11 -8.61
CA ASP A 377 21.93 1.43 -9.78
C ASP A 377 20.71 0.59 -9.40
N ARG A 378 20.67 0.02 -8.19
CA ARG A 378 19.43 -0.57 -7.65
C ARG A 378 18.30 0.44 -7.62
N GLY A 379 18.54 1.67 -7.13
CA GLY A 379 17.57 2.75 -7.15
C GLY A 379 17.03 3.05 -8.54
N LYS A 380 17.92 3.16 -9.56
CA LYS A 380 17.54 3.32 -10.97
C LYS A 380 16.69 2.16 -11.48
N ASN A 381 17.05 0.93 -11.14
CA ASN A 381 16.27 -0.25 -11.52
C ASN A 381 14.87 -0.25 -10.89
N GLN A 382 14.73 0.20 -9.64
CA GLN A 382 13.44 0.39 -9.00
C GLN A 382 12.59 1.45 -9.73
N GLU A 383 13.19 2.59 -10.10
CA GLU A 383 12.51 3.65 -10.87
C GLU A 383 12.02 3.14 -12.24
N LYS A 384 12.83 2.36 -12.95
CA LYS A 384 12.45 1.76 -14.24
C LYS A 384 11.23 0.86 -14.10
N VAL A 385 11.21 0.00 -13.08
CA VAL A 385 10.07 -0.90 -12.84
C VAL A 385 8.84 -0.11 -12.40
N ILE A 386 8.96 0.90 -11.55
CA ILE A 386 7.84 1.79 -11.16
C ILE A 386 7.31 2.53 -12.39
N SER A 387 8.18 3.08 -13.24
CA SER A 387 7.78 3.71 -14.50
C SER A 387 7.03 2.76 -15.42
N ALA A 388 7.49 1.51 -15.55
CA ALA A 388 6.81 0.48 -16.33
C ALA A 388 5.43 0.12 -15.74
N ILE A 389 5.31 0.02 -14.42
CA ILE A 389 4.03 -0.19 -13.72
C ILE A 389 3.08 0.96 -14.00
N VAL A 390 3.52 2.22 -13.80
CA VAL A 390 2.71 3.42 -14.03
C VAL A 390 2.23 3.48 -15.48
N ASN A 391 3.11 3.29 -16.45
CA ASN A 391 2.76 3.27 -17.88
C ASN A 391 1.75 2.17 -18.21
N LYS A 392 1.90 1.00 -17.60
CA LYS A 392 0.98 -0.12 -17.81
C LYS A 392 -0.39 0.14 -17.19
N LEU A 393 -0.45 0.70 -15.98
CA LEU A 393 -1.69 1.15 -15.33
C LEU A 393 -2.38 2.25 -16.14
N ALA A 394 -1.61 3.23 -16.63
CA ALA A 394 -2.14 4.33 -17.46
C ALA A 394 -2.64 3.85 -18.83
N SER A 395 -2.15 2.72 -19.34
CA SER A 395 -2.62 2.11 -20.60
C SER A 395 -3.89 1.28 -20.46
N LEU A 396 -4.41 1.08 -19.24
CA LEU A 396 -5.64 0.33 -19.02
C LEU A 396 -6.84 1.12 -19.58
N ASN A 397 -7.46 0.58 -20.62
CA ASN A 397 -8.56 1.22 -21.32
C ASN A 397 -9.95 0.85 -20.78
N SER A 398 -10.03 0.08 -19.69
CA SER A 398 -11.31 -0.37 -19.14
C SER A 398 -11.35 -0.35 -17.63
N VAL A 399 -12.48 0.06 -17.08
CA VAL A 399 -12.79 0.04 -15.65
C VAL A 399 -12.66 -1.37 -15.06
N SER A 400 -13.02 -2.41 -15.83
CA SER A 400 -12.96 -3.81 -15.38
C SER A 400 -11.52 -4.26 -15.07
N ASN A 401 -10.55 -3.86 -15.91
CA ASN A 401 -9.13 -4.20 -15.68
C ASN A 401 -8.59 -3.50 -14.44
N PHE A 402 -8.91 -2.21 -14.27
CA PHE A 402 -8.52 -1.45 -13.08
C PHE A 402 -9.13 -2.06 -11.81
N THR A 403 -10.42 -2.38 -11.83
CA THR A 403 -11.12 -3.03 -10.71
C THR A 403 -10.51 -4.37 -10.35
N SER A 404 -10.13 -5.18 -11.34
CA SER A 404 -9.50 -6.49 -11.12
C SER A 404 -8.15 -6.34 -10.40
N ILE A 405 -7.32 -5.38 -10.81
CA ILE A 405 -6.02 -5.11 -10.18
C ILE A 405 -6.23 -4.67 -8.72
N VAL A 406 -7.12 -3.70 -8.48
CA VAL A 406 -7.39 -3.20 -7.13
C VAL A 406 -7.92 -4.32 -6.22
N ASN A 407 -8.83 -5.18 -6.73
CA ASN A 407 -9.35 -6.34 -6.00
C ASN A 407 -8.27 -7.30 -5.52
N ASN A 408 -7.27 -7.56 -6.36
CA ASN A 408 -6.22 -8.53 -6.05
C ASN A 408 -5.11 -7.95 -5.16
N LEU A 409 -5.05 -6.61 -5.04
CA LEU A 409 -4.05 -5.92 -4.23
C LEU A 409 -4.54 -5.50 -2.84
N GLN A 410 -5.83 -5.68 -2.52
CA GLN A 410 -6.46 -5.15 -1.30
C GLN A 410 -5.73 -5.48 0.03
N ASP A 411 -5.16 -6.69 0.14
CA ASP A 411 -4.43 -7.14 1.33
C ASP A 411 -2.90 -6.97 1.18
N SER A 412 -2.47 -6.37 0.08
CA SER A 412 -1.09 -6.35 -0.36
C SER A 412 -0.52 -4.93 -0.48
N VAL A 413 -1.37 -3.92 -0.49
CA VAL A 413 -0.98 -2.50 -0.56
C VAL A 413 -1.59 -1.77 0.62
N GLN A 414 -0.79 -0.96 1.28
CA GLN A 414 -1.23 -0.05 2.34
C GLN A 414 -1.15 1.38 1.81
N THR A 415 -2.26 2.11 1.89
CA THR A 415 -2.33 3.51 1.44
C THR A 415 -3.32 4.31 2.28
N ASN A 416 -3.05 5.61 2.43
CA ASN A 416 -3.97 6.58 3.01
C ASN A 416 -4.81 7.32 1.95
N MET A 417 -4.78 6.88 0.70
CA MET A 417 -5.58 7.45 -0.39
C MET A 417 -7.04 7.00 -0.26
N SER A 418 -7.99 7.95 -0.30
CA SER A 418 -9.41 7.63 -0.23
C SER A 418 -9.92 7.02 -1.55
N LEU A 419 -11.06 6.29 -1.48
CA LEU A 419 -11.71 5.77 -2.68
C LEU A 419 -12.08 6.88 -3.65
N ASP A 420 -12.59 8.01 -3.14
CA ASP A 420 -12.97 9.15 -3.97
C ASP A 420 -11.77 9.71 -4.73
N THR A 421 -10.61 9.81 -4.07
CA THR A 421 -9.36 10.23 -4.70
C THR A 421 -8.94 9.24 -5.80
N ILE A 422 -8.95 7.95 -5.51
CA ILE A 422 -8.59 6.89 -6.47
C ILE A 422 -9.52 6.96 -7.70
N ASN A 423 -10.83 7.09 -7.47
CA ASN A 423 -11.81 7.23 -8.55
C ASN A 423 -11.64 8.53 -9.35
N ALA A 424 -11.37 9.66 -8.67
CA ALA A 424 -11.12 10.93 -9.34
C ALA A 424 -9.91 10.86 -10.27
N LEU A 425 -8.81 10.24 -9.82
CA LEU A 425 -7.60 10.02 -10.62
C LEU A 425 -7.88 9.10 -11.82
N ALA A 426 -8.57 7.98 -11.59
CA ALA A 426 -8.95 7.03 -12.64
C ALA A 426 -9.85 7.71 -13.69
N ASN A 427 -10.86 8.47 -13.26
CA ASN A 427 -11.75 9.21 -14.17
C ASN A 427 -10.98 10.26 -14.99
N THR A 428 -10.09 11.04 -14.34
CA THR A 428 -9.26 12.04 -15.03
C THR A 428 -8.38 11.38 -16.09
N GLN A 429 -7.79 10.22 -15.79
CA GLN A 429 -6.99 9.47 -16.74
C GLN A 429 -7.82 8.93 -17.91
N LEU A 430 -9.01 8.38 -17.63
CA LEU A 430 -9.91 7.87 -18.66
C LEU A 430 -10.51 8.99 -19.53
N ASP A 431 -10.72 10.19 -18.97
CA ASP A 431 -11.17 11.36 -19.71
C ASP A 431 -10.12 11.87 -20.70
N SER A 432 -8.89 12.04 -20.21
CA SER A 432 -7.80 12.58 -21.03
C SER A 432 -7.36 11.58 -22.11
N GLY A 433 -7.32 10.30 -21.78
CA GLY A 433 -6.72 9.26 -22.62
C GLY A 433 -5.25 9.49 -22.93
N SER A 434 -4.65 10.52 -22.31
CA SER A 434 -3.26 10.91 -22.52
C SER A 434 -2.31 10.01 -21.74
N LYS A 435 -1.14 9.74 -22.32
CA LYS A 435 -0.08 9.02 -21.61
C LYS A 435 0.68 9.99 -20.70
N PHE A 436 1.07 9.51 -19.53
CA PHE A 436 2.00 10.27 -18.69
C PHE A 436 3.42 10.23 -19.26
N THR A 437 4.10 11.39 -19.19
CA THR A 437 5.55 11.44 -19.34
C THR A 437 6.17 11.23 -17.97
N VAL A 438 6.87 10.11 -17.80
CA VAL A 438 7.53 9.77 -16.54
C VAL A 438 9.02 10.10 -16.67
N THR A 439 9.52 10.92 -15.77
CA THR A 439 10.95 11.24 -15.63
C THR A 439 11.42 10.79 -14.25
N SER A 440 12.71 10.53 -14.10
CA SER A 440 13.30 10.12 -12.84
C SER A 440 14.57 10.87 -12.50
N GLN A 441 14.84 10.99 -11.21
CA GLN A 441 16.07 11.54 -10.63
C GLN A 441 16.40 10.81 -9.34
N ALA A 442 17.68 10.76 -8.98
CA ALA A 442 18.15 10.21 -7.72
C ALA A 442 19.07 11.22 -7.02
N VAL A 443 18.98 11.27 -5.69
CA VAL A 443 19.93 12.06 -4.89
C VAL A 443 21.23 11.31 -4.78
N THR A 444 22.35 12.04 -4.86
CA THR A 444 23.71 11.50 -4.76
C THR A 444 24.37 11.86 -3.44
N GLY A 445 25.48 11.21 -3.13
CA GLY A 445 26.25 11.45 -1.94
C GLY A 445 27.50 10.59 -1.87
N THR A 446 28.27 10.77 -0.80
CA THR A 446 29.50 10.03 -0.53
C THR A 446 29.26 8.97 0.53
N GLY A 447 29.49 7.70 0.18
CA GLY A 447 29.37 6.56 1.07
C GLY A 447 30.60 6.32 1.93
N SER A 448 30.38 5.90 3.17
CA SER A 448 31.46 5.47 4.08
C SER A 448 30.98 4.38 5.03
N THR A 449 31.87 3.54 5.52
CA THR A 449 31.56 2.50 6.51
C THR A 449 32.18 2.86 7.86
N GLY A 450 31.36 2.88 8.91
CA GLY A 450 31.80 3.10 10.30
C GLY A 450 32.26 4.53 10.65
N GLN A 451 32.16 5.48 9.70
CA GLN A 451 32.51 6.89 9.95
C GLN A 451 31.35 7.71 10.53
N LEU A 452 30.14 7.27 10.28
CA LEU A 452 28.89 7.91 10.71
C LEU A 452 28.23 7.00 11.75
N THR A 453 27.63 7.60 12.79
CA THR A 453 27.02 6.85 13.90
C THR A 453 25.54 6.67 13.64
N SER A 454 25.03 5.44 13.75
CA SER A 454 23.61 5.14 13.71
C SER A 454 22.98 5.34 15.08
N TYR A 455 21.86 6.04 15.14
CA TYR A 455 21.07 6.17 16.37
C TYR A 455 20.46 4.83 16.81
N ALA A 456 19.91 4.06 15.90
CA ALA A 456 19.30 2.76 16.20
C ALA A 456 20.34 1.68 16.52
N MET A 457 21.57 1.81 16.02
CA MET A 457 22.66 0.83 16.16
C MET A 457 24.00 1.51 16.46
N PRO A 458 24.15 2.17 17.63
CA PRO A 458 25.29 3.05 17.91
C PRO A 458 26.65 2.34 17.93
N ASN A 459 26.65 1.03 18.17
CA ASN A 459 27.88 0.22 18.24
C ASN A 459 28.20 -0.53 16.94
N SER A 460 27.42 -0.30 15.86
CA SER A 460 27.62 -0.96 14.57
C SER A 460 28.41 -0.10 13.61
N SER A 461 29.36 -0.72 12.90
CA SER A 461 30.06 -0.11 11.77
C SER A 461 29.21 -0.30 10.50
N LEU A 462 28.25 0.59 10.28
CA LEU A 462 27.35 0.52 9.13
C LEU A 462 27.89 1.32 7.94
N TYR A 463 27.56 0.86 6.73
CA TYR A 463 27.69 1.68 5.53
C TYR A 463 26.58 2.73 5.52
N MET A 464 26.94 4.00 5.37
CA MET A 464 26.01 5.13 5.28
C MET A 464 26.49 6.13 4.22
N MET A 465 25.55 6.87 3.63
CA MET A 465 25.83 7.85 2.59
C MET A 465 25.50 9.26 3.08
N LYS A 466 26.51 10.10 3.22
CA LYS A 466 26.32 11.54 3.40
C LYS A 466 25.86 12.14 2.07
N LEU A 467 24.66 12.68 2.03
CA LEU A 467 24.10 13.27 0.81
C LEU A 467 24.84 14.56 0.41
N ASP A 468 24.91 14.82 -0.88
CA ASP A 468 25.40 16.08 -1.45
C ASP A 468 24.29 17.12 -1.37
N ASP A 469 24.51 18.20 -0.63
CA ASP A 469 23.49 19.26 -0.42
C ASP A 469 22.95 19.82 -1.76
N SER A 470 23.82 20.02 -2.76
CA SER A 470 23.43 20.47 -4.09
C SER A 470 22.51 19.49 -4.82
N SER A 471 22.71 18.17 -4.63
CA SER A 471 21.86 17.14 -5.20
C SER A 471 20.47 17.14 -4.53
N VAL A 472 20.41 17.30 -3.21
CA VAL A 472 19.16 17.43 -2.45
C VAL A 472 18.38 18.67 -2.87
N GLU A 473 19.07 19.83 -2.97
CA GLU A 473 18.45 21.09 -3.39
C GLU A 473 17.90 21.02 -4.81
N SER A 474 18.68 20.45 -5.75
CA SER A 474 18.23 20.24 -7.14
C SER A 474 17.00 19.34 -7.21
N ALA A 475 16.97 18.25 -6.44
CA ALA A 475 15.83 17.34 -6.38
C ALA A 475 14.60 18.03 -5.78
N SER A 476 14.77 18.78 -4.69
CA SER A 476 13.70 19.58 -4.07
C SER A 476 13.11 20.59 -5.06
N GLN A 477 13.96 21.31 -5.78
CA GLN A 477 13.51 22.31 -6.76
C GLN A 477 12.75 21.65 -7.93
N ALA A 478 13.21 20.51 -8.43
CA ALA A 478 12.51 19.78 -9.50
C ALA A 478 11.11 19.31 -9.06
N ILE A 479 10.97 18.82 -7.83
CA ILE A 479 9.65 18.48 -7.25
C ILE A 479 8.73 19.70 -7.22
N LYS A 480 9.22 20.84 -6.66
CA LYS A 480 8.45 22.08 -6.53
C LYS A 480 8.06 22.63 -7.90
N ASN A 481 8.97 22.64 -8.86
CA ASN A 481 8.71 23.12 -10.22
C ASN A 481 7.58 22.33 -10.87
N LEU A 482 7.58 20.98 -10.75
CA LEU A 482 6.51 20.16 -11.31
C LEU A 482 5.18 20.38 -10.59
N MET A 483 5.20 20.63 -9.28
CA MET A 483 3.99 20.93 -8.51
C MET A 483 3.37 22.27 -8.90
N GLU A 484 4.17 23.25 -9.32
CA GLU A 484 3.74 24.60 -9.71
C GLU A 484 3.45 24.73 -11.21
N GLU A 485 3.85 23.74 -12.03
CA GLU A 485 3.64 23.74 -13.49
C GLU A 485 2.12 23.67 -13.81
N LYS A 486 1.67 24.58 -14.72
CA LYS A 486 0.25 24.75 -15.10
C LYS A 486 -0.05 24.10 -16.44
#